data_826f2e2b35bbe6d025492d42977e2d3a
#
_entry.id   826f2e2b35bbe6d025492d42977e2d3a
#
_cell.length_a   1.000
_cell.length_b   1.000
_cell.length_c   1.000
_cell.angle_alpha   90.00
_cell.angle_beta   90.00
_cell.angle_gamma   90.00
#
_symmetry.space_group_name_H-M   'P 1'
#
loop_
_entity.id
_entity.type
_entity.pdbx_description
1 polymer ?
#
loop_
_entity_poly.entity_id
_entity_poly.type
_entity_poly.pdbx_seq_one_letter_code
_entity_poly.pdbx_strand_id
1 'polypeptide(L)'
;MLKITAERAQFADGDRILELGCGWGSLSLWMAEHFPRSRITAVSNSRTQKRFIDERAAARGVKNLEIVTSDMNHLSFADGTQFDRVVSVEMFEHMRNYQVLMGNISGWLKPGGTLFVHIFTHHRFAYPFEVRDETDWMAKYFFTGGIMPSDDLLLYFQDDLKLREHWQVDGRHYQRTAEHWLQNMDRHRAAIEPILAATYGPGQVRRWWVYWRVFLMSCAELWGFAHGREWIVSHYLFAKPHA
;
A
#
# COMPACT_ATOMS: atom_id res chain seq x y z
N MET A 1 -12.06 3.91 -3.47
CA MET A 1 -11.06 2.88 -3.12
C MET A 1 -11.38 2.28 -1.76
N LEU A 2 -11.40 3.01 -0.63
CA LEU A 2 -11.56 2.48 0.74
C LEU A 2 -12.78 1.54 0.91
N LYS A 3 -13.97 1.94 0.41
CA LYS A 3 -15.18 1.11 0.45
C LYS A 3 -15.01 -0.23 -0.29
N ILE A 4 -14.47 -0.21 -1.51
CA ILE A 4 -14.22 -1.44 -2.30
C ILE A 4 -13.19 -2.33 -1.60
N THR A 5 -12.15 -1.74 -0.99
CA THR A 5 -11.19 -2.49 -0.16
C THR A 5 -11.90 -3.21 0.98
N ALA A 6 -12.72 -2.52 1.75
CA ALA A 6 -13.45 -3.11 2.87
C ALA A 6 -14.42 -4.22 2.43
N GLU A 7 -15.15 -4.00 1.33
CA GLU A 7 -16.06 -5.00 0.75
C GLU A 7 -15.30 -6.26 0.29
N ARG A 8 -14.21 -6.09 -0.47
CA ARG A 8 -13.40 -7.21 -0.98
C ARG A 8 -12.60 -7.91 0.11
N ALA A 9 -12.12 -7.16 1.11
CA ALA A 9 -11.46 -7.72 2.30
C ALA A 9 -12.45 -8.40 3.26
N GLN A 10 -13.76 -8.23 3.04
CA GLN A 10 -14.85 -8.82 3.86
C GLN A 10 -14.77 -8.38 5.32
N PHE A 11 -14.49 -7.09 5.59
CA PHE A 11 -14.46 -6.58 6.95
C PHE A 11 -15.84 -6.62 7.60
N ALA A 12 -15.87 -7.09 8.85
CA ALA A 12 -17.07 -7.06 9.70
C ALA A 12 -16.78 -6.26 10.98
N ASP A 13 -17.80 -5.55 11.46
CA ASP A 13 -17.64 -4.78 12.69
C ASP A 13 -17.54 -5.72 13.91
N GLY A 14 -16.41 -5.64 14.60
CA GLY A 14 -16.00 -6.55 15.67
C GLY A 14 -14.75 -7.38 15.30
N ASP A 15 -14.30 -7.36 14.04
CA ASP A 15 -13.08 -8.05 13.62
C ASP A 15 -11.83 -7.46 14.30
N ARG A 16 -10.83 -8.31 14.53
CA ARG A 16 -9.44 -7.88 14.77
C ARG A 16 -8.76 -7.77 13.42
N ILE A 17 -8.42 -6.55 13.01
CA ILE A 17 -7.87 -6.25 11.70
C ILE A 17 -6.40 -5.83 11.83
N LEU A 18 -5.54 -6.42 11.02
CA LEU A 18 -4.14 -6.03 10.86
C LEU A 18 -3.96 -5.36 9.49
N GLU A 19 -3.49 -4.12 9.47
CA GLU A 19 -3.10 -3.41 8.25
C GLU A 19 -1.58 -3.39 8.12
N LEU A 20 -1.05 -3.94 7.03
CA LEU A 20 0.37 -3.98 6.72
C LEU A 20 0.72 -2.87 5.73
N GLY A 21 1.52 -1.88 6.20
CA GLY A 21 1.89 -0.73 5.39
C GLY A 21 0.81 0.36 5.37
N CYS A 22 0.47 0.93 6.53
CA CYS A 22 -0.63 1.88 6.65
C CYS A 22 -0.39 3.28 6.05
N GLY A 23 0.84 3.60 5.61
CA GLY A 23 1.19 4.90 5.06
C GLY A 23 0.79 6.05 5.99
N TRP A 24 0.03 7.01 5.49
CA TRP A 24 -0.49 8.15 6.27
C TRP A 24 -1.86 7.87 6.90
N GLY A 25 -2.29 6.60 6.98
CA GLY A 25 -3.45 6.16 7.73
C GLY A 25 -4.81 6.37 7.05
N SER A 26 -4.84 6.52 5.73
CA SER A 26 -6.12 6.72 5.02
C SER A 26 -7.09 5.57 5.24
N LEU A 27 -6.64 4.33 5.13
CA LEU A 27 -7.47 3.14 5.36
C LEU A 27 -7.65 2.90 6.86
N SER A 28 -6.59 3.02 7.68
CA SER A 28 -6.64 2.82 9.13
C SER A 28 -7.70 3.69 9.80
N LEU A 29 -7.68 5.00 9.56
CA LEU A 29 -8.62 5.96 10.13
C LEU A 29 -10.05 5.70 9.63
N TRP A 30 -10.19 5.41 8.34
CA TRP A 30 -11.48 5.09 7.75
C TRP A 30 -12.08 3.82 8.35
N MET A 31 -11.29 2.75 8.50
CA MET A 31 -11.73 1.51 9.14
C MET A 31 -12.17 1.76 10.59
N ALA A 32 -11.39 2.53 11.35
CA ALA A 32 -11.69 2.82 12.75
C ALA A 32 -13.02 3.57 12.95
N GLU A 33 -13.36 4.45 12.00
CA GLU A 33 -14.64 5.18 12.03
C GLU A 33 -15.83 4.32 11.59
N HIS A 34 -15.63 3.42 10.59
CA HIS A 34 -16.73 2.64 10.00
C HIS A 34 -16.98 1.30 10.70
N PHE A 35 -16.00 0.80 11.46
CA PHE A 35 -16.07 -0.45 12.23
C PHE A 35 -15.71 -0.18 13.70
N PRO A 36 -16.57 0.52 14.44
CA PRO A 36 -16.24 1.04 15.78
C PRO A 36 -16.04 -0.04 16.84
N ARG A 37 -16.56 -1.25 16.65
CA ARG A 37 -16.34 -2.40 17.55
C ARG A 37 -15.09 -3.21 17.19
N SER A 38 -14.53 -3.01 16.01
CA SER A 38 -13.30 -3.66 15.56
C SER A 38 -12.08 -3.15 16.32
N ARG A 39 -11.05 -3.97 16.40
CA ARG A 39 -9.73 -3.58 16.89
C ARG A 39 -8.76 -3.58 15.72
N ILE A 40 -8.20 -2.42 15.40
CA ILE A 40 -7.33 -2.23 14.24
C ILE A 40 -5.90 -2.02 14.74
N THR A 41 -5.00 -2.87 14.29
CA THR A 41 -3.56 -2.71 14.43
C THR A 41 -3.00 -2.38 13.06
N ALA A 42 -2.38 -1.21 12.90
CA ALA A 42 -1.81 -0.78 11.64
C ALA A 42 -0.29 -0.59 11.75
N VAL A 43 0.45 -1.14 10.80
CA VAL A 43 1.91 -1.18 10.83
C VAL A 43 2.49 -0.18 9.83
N SER A 44 3.46 0.61 10.29
CA SER A 44 4.30 1.48 9.46
C SER A 44 5.76 1.39 9.91
N ASN A 45 6.70 1.51 8.98
CA ASN A 45 8.12 1.65 9.30
C ASN A 45 8.52 3.10 9.68
N SER A 46 7.58 4.06 9.67
CA SER A 46 7.82 5.49 9.85
C SER A 46 7.22 6.03 11.15
N ARG A 47 8.08 6.53 12.05
CA ARG A 47 7.63 7.22 13.27
C ARG A 47 6.86 8.53 12.97
N THR A 48 7.17 9.20 11.87
CA THR A 48 6.45 10.41 11.47
C THR A 48 5.04 10.11 11.00
N GLN A 49 4.85 9.03 10.26
CA GLN A 49 3.52 8.55 9.87
C GLN A 49 2.72 8.15 11.10
N LYS A 50 3.31 7.38 12.03
CA LYS A 50 2.65 7.04 13.30
C LYS A 50 2.15 8.29 14.02
N ARG A 51 3.03 9.27 14.28
CA ARG A 51 2.64 10.51 14.96
C ARG A 51 1.48 11.22 14.29
N PHE A 52 1.55 11.37 12.97
CA PHE A 52 0.49 11.98 12.19
C PHE A 52 -0.86 11.26 12.33
N ILE A 53 -0.84 9.92 12.30
CA ILE A 53 -2.07 9.12 12.41
C ILE A 53 -2.62 9.22 13.84
N ASP A 54 -1.76 9.11 14.87
CA ASP A 54 -2.15 9.23 16.28
C ASP A 54 -2.82 10.60 16.56
N GLU A 55 -2.24 11.70 16.06
CA GLU A 55 -2.82 13.06 16.16
C GLU A 55 -4.20 13.14 15.48
N ARG A 56 -4.34 12.56 14.29
CA ARG A 56 -5.59 12.53 13.54
C ARG A 56 -6.66 11.65 14.22
N ALA A 57 -6.26 10.50 14.74
CA ALA A 57 -7.15 9.61 15.50
C ALA A 57 -7.67 10.29 16.76
N ALA A 58 -6.79 10.94 17.52
CA ALA A 58 -7.18 11.71 18.70
C ALA A 58 -8.16 12.85 18.37
N ALA A 59 -7.87 13.62 17.30
CA ALA A 59 -8.75 14.73 16.86
C ALA A 59 -10.15 14.26 16.41
N ARG A 60 -10.28 12.98 15.98
CA ARG A 60 -11.56 12.36 15.55
C ARG A 60 -12.21 11.53 16.66
N GLY A 61 -11.60 11.44 17.85
CA GLY A 61 -12.13 10.63 18.95
C GLY A 61 -12.04 9.12 18.71
N VAL A 62 -11.19 8.66 17.78
CA VAL A 62 -10.96 7.25 17.47
C VAL A 62 -10.18 6.60 18.61
N LYS A 63 -10.68 5.44 19.12
CA LYS A 63 -10.09 4.72 20.27
C LYS A 63 -9.74 3.25 19.96
N ASN A 64 -10.10 2.75 18.80
CA ASN A 64 -10.00 1.36 18.40
C ASN A 64 -8.87 1.12 17.36
N LEU A 65 -7.93 2.08 17.22
CA LEU A 65 -6.79 2.03 16.32
C LEU A 65 -5.48 2.13 17.10
N GLU A 66 -4.58 1.19 16.84
CA GLU A 66 -3.21 1.18 17.34
C GLU A 66 -2.22 1.21 16.18
N ILE A 67 -1.23 2.12 16.23
CA ILE A 67 -0.16 2.19 15.22
C ILE A 67 1.12 1.59 15.80
N VAL A 68 1.60 0.53 15.14
CA VAL A 68 2.88 -0.13 15.45
C VAL A 68 3.95 0.36 14.48
N THR A 69 5.08 0.84 15.01
CA THR A 69 6.25 1.17 14.16
C THR A 69 7.18 -0.04 14.13
N SER A 70 7.24 -0.71 12.99
CA SER A 70 8.11 -1.88 12.79
C SER A 70 8.50 -2.01 11.31
N ASP A 71 9.70 -2.55 11.07
CA ASP A 71 10.07 -3.11 9.79
C ASP A 71 9.37 -4.47 9.62
N MET A 72 8.86 -4.75 8.42
CA MET A 72 8.19 -6.02 8.11
C MET A 72 9.07 -7.25 8.33
N ASN A 73 10.37 -7.13 8.16
CA ASN A 73 11.32 -8.23 8.41
C ASN A 73 11.47 -8.59 9.89
N HIS A 74 11.07 -7.70 10.79
CA HIS A 74 11.18 -7.86 12.23
C HIS A 74 9.81 -7.84 12.92
N LEU A 75 8.73 -7.72 12.17
CA LEU A 75 7.39 -7.68 12.73
C LEU A 75 7.05 -9.03 13.36
N SER A 76 6.72 -8.98 14.64
CA SER A 76 6.22 -10.13 15.39
C SER A 76 5.14 -9.68 16.37
N PHE A 77 4.28 -10.59 16.75
CA PHE A 77 3.27 -10.37 17.77
C PHE A 77 3.46 -11.34 18.93
N ALA A 78 2.96 -10.98 20.10
CA ALA A 78 2.97 -11.87 21.25
C ALA A 78 2.25 -13.19 20.94
N ASP A 79 2.70 -14.27 21.57
CA ASP A 79 2.12 -15.60 21.39
C ASP A 79 0.60 -15.59 21.59
N GLY A 80 -0.13 -16.26 20.68
CA GLY A 80 -1.58 -16.28 20.70
C GLY A 80 -2.29 -15.05 20.12
N THR A 81 -1.54 -14.02 19.67
CA THR A 81 -2.14 -12.89 18.96
C THR A 81 -2.58 -13.32 17.56
N GLN A 82 -3.87 -13.27 17.29
CA GLN A 82 -4.43 -13.63 16.00
C GLN A 82 -5.44 -12.60 15.51
N PHE A 83 -5.51 -12.45 14.18
CA PHE A 83 -6.39 -11.52 13.48
C PHE A 83 -7.43 -12.27 12.66
N ASP A 84 -8.62 -11.67 12.53
CA ASP A 84 -9.67 -12.15 11.64
C ASP A 84 -9.37 -11.76 10.19
N ARG A 85 -8.81 -10.56 10.01
CA ARG A 85 -8.48 -10.00 8.70
C ARG A 85 -7.09 -9.38 8.71
N VAL A 86 -6.36 -9.62 7.63
CA VAL A 86 -5.14 -8.88 7.29
C VAL A 86 -5.38 -8.14 5.98
N VAL A 87 -4.97 -6.89 5.91
CA VAL A 87 -5.10 -6.06 4.70
C VAL A 87 -3.77 -5.39 4.40
N SER A 88 -3.43 -5.32 3.12
CA SER A 88 -2.28 -4.57 2.63
C SER A 88 -2.63 -3.81 1.37
N VAL A 89 -2.27 -2.53 1.33
CA VAL A 89 -2.48 -1.64 0.18
C VAL A 89 -1.15 -1.00 -0.16
N GLU A 90 -0.63 -1.27 -1.37
CA GLU A 90 0.62 -0.69 -1.91
C GLU A 90 1.82 -0.86 -0.96
N MET A 91 2.07 -2.11 -0.54
CA MET A 91 3.22 -2.46 0.29
C MET A 91 3.96 -3.70 -0.23
N PHE A 92 3.25 -4.67 -0.79
CA PHE A 92 3.82 -5.93 -1.25
C PHE A 92 4.87 -5.74 -2.35
N GLU A 93 4.78 -4.69 -3.16
CA GLU A 93 5.78 -4.31 -4.18
C GLU A 93 7.15 -3.96 -3.61
N HIS A 94 7.22 -3.65 -2.32
CA HIS A 94 8.47 -3.41 -1.59
C HIS A 94 9.08 -4.69 -1.00
N MET A 95 8.36 -5.80 -1.07
CA MET A 95 8.78 -7.11 -0.58
C MET A 95 9.28 -7.97 -1.74
N ARG A 96 10.16 -8.94 -1.43
CA ARG A 96 10.68 -9.88 -2.44
C ARG A 96 10.46 -11.35 -2.06
N ASN A 97 10.52 -11.69 -0.78
CA ASN A 97 10.33 -13.06 -0.30
C ASN A 97 8.87 -13.29 0.08
N TYR A 98 8.02 -13.47 -0.93
CA TYR A 98 6.58 -13.67 -0.72
C TYR A 98 6.27 -14.98 0.02
N GLN A 99 7.08 -16.04 -0.14
CA GLN A 99 6.88 -17.30 0.59
C GLN A 99 6.95 -17.07 2.10
N VAL A 100 8.00 -16.38 2.57
CA VAL A 100 8.15 -16.06 4.00
C VAL A 100 7.07 -15.09 4.46
N LEU A 101 6.75 -14.08 3.65
CA LEU A 101 5.71 -13.10 3.99
C LEU A 101 4.34 -13.76 4.17
N MET A 102 3.94 -14.62 3.23
CA MET A 102 2.65 -15.33 3.29
C MET A 102 2.61 -16.30 4.49
N GLY A 103 3.71 -17.00 4.78
CA GLY A 103 3.84 -17.86 5.97
C GLY A 103 3.67 -17.09 7.27
N ASN A 104 4.36 -15.92 7.40
CA ASN A 104 4.21 -15.06 8.56
C ASN A 104 2.78 -14.57 8.74
N ILE A 105 2.16 -14.09 7.66
CA ILE A 105 0.77 -13.62 7.67
C ILE A 105 -0.19 -14.75 8.05
N SER A 106 0.02 -15.95 7.52
CA SER A 106 -0.74 -17.14 7.92
C SER A 106 -0.61 -17.41 9.41
N GLY A 107 0.60 -17.27 9.97
CA GLY A 107 0.83 -17.41 11.42
C GLY A 107 0.01 -16.42 12.26
N TRP A 108 -0.19 -15.20 11.76
CA TRP A 108 -0.98 -14.17 12.44
C TRP A 108 -2.49 -14.27 12.21
N LEU A 109 -2.94 -15.01 11.21
CA LEU A 109 -4.37 -15.20 10.93
C LEU A 109 -4.95 -16.35 11.77
N LYS A 110 -6.19 -16.18 12.21
CA LYS A 110 -7.04 -17.26 12.72
C LYS A 110 -7.31 -18.28 11.60
N PRO A 111 -7.59 -19.55 11.92
CA PRO A 111 -8.16 -20.48 10.94
C PRO A 111 -9.42 -19.86 10.28
N GLY A 112 -9.51 -19.90 8.95
CA GLY A 112 -10.55 -19.24 8.17
C GLY A 112 -10.43 -17.73 8.03
N GLY A 113 -9.45 -17.09 8.67
CA GLY A 113 -9.14 -15.66 8.50
C GLY A 113 -8.61 -15.36 7.09
N THR A 114 -8.70 -14.10 6.66
CA THR A 114 -8.37 -13.69 5.29
C THR A 114 -7.30 -12.63 5.20
N LEU A 115 -6.51 -12.70 4.12
CA LEU A 115 -5.59 -11.66 3.68
C LEU A 115 -6.15 -11.02 2.40
N PHE A 116 -6.35 -9.71 2.44
CA PHE A 116 -6.60 -8.92 1.22
C PHE A 116 -5.36 -8.14 0.82
N VAL A 117 -4.99 -8.22 -0.45
CA VAL A 117 -3.88 -7.47 -1.03
C VAL A 117 -4.39 -6.62 -2.18
N HIS A 118 -4.08 -5.32 -2.14
CA HIS A 118 -4.19 -4.36 -3.23
C HIS A 118 -2.78 -3.96 -3.62
N ILE A 119 -2.41 -4.19 -4.86
CA ILE A 119 -1.07 -3.92 -5.39
C ILE A 119 -1.14 -3.55 -6.86
N PHE A 120 -0.30 -2.61 -7.29
CA PHE A 120 -0.13 -2.40 -8.72
C PHE A 120 0.60 -3.59 -9.36
N THR A 121 0.28 -3.88 -10.62
CA THR A 121 0.87 -5.00 -11.36
C THR A 121 1.00 -4.66 -12.85
N HIS A 122 1.93 -5.35 -13.52
CA HIS A 122 1.90 -5.49 -14.96
C HIS A 122 1.08 -6.74 -15.30
N HIS A 123 0.27 -6.70 -16.35
CA HIS A 123 -0.64 -7.80 -16.68
C HIS A 123 0.08 -9.14 -16.95
N ARG A 124 1.38 -9.12 -17.28
CA ARG A 124 2.12 -10.33 -17.69
C ARG A 124 3.51 -10.49 -17.09
N PHE A 125 4.26 -9.40 -16.87
CA PHE A 125 5.68 -9.47 -16.53
C PHE A 125 5.94 -8.99 -15.10
N ALA A 126 6.84 -9.70 -14.40
CA ALA A 126 7.44 -9.22 -13.17
C ALA A 126 8.88 -8.77 -13.45
N TYR A 127 9.27 -7.61 -12.91
CA TYR A 127 10.63 -7.09 -13.04
C TYR A 127 11.01 -6.20 -11.85
N PRO A 128 12.29 -6.25 -11.41
CA PRO A 128 12.78 -5.40 -10.33
C PRO A 128 12.97 -3.96 -10.80
N PHE A 129 12.80 -3.01 -9.89
CA PHE A 129 13.23 -1.63 -10.07
C PHE A 129 14.71 -1.51 -9.71
N GLU A 130 15.59 -1.66 -10.71
CA GLU A 130 17.04 -1.60 -10.58
C GLU A 130 17.57 -0.37 -11.29
N VAL A 131 18.58 0.25 -10.69
CA VAL A 131 19.33 1.33 -11.34
C VAL A 131 20.51 0.69 -12.07
N ARG A 132 20.40 0.53 -13.39
CA ARG A 132 21.46 0.00 -14.28
C ARG A 132 22.23 1.11 -14.94
N ASP A 133 21.54 2.18 -15.32
CA ASP A 133 22.13 3.35 -15.95
C ASP A 133 21.33 4.64 -15.64
N GLU A 134 21.70 5.73 -16.33
CA GLU A 134 21.07 7.04 -16.09
C GLU A 134 19.61 7.12 -16.56
N THR A 135 19.16 6.21 -17.40
CA THR A 135 17.78 6.18 -17.91
C THR A 135 16.81 5.60 -16.89
N ASP A 136 17.29 4.85 -15.90
CA ASP A 136 16.49 4.28 -14.81
C ASP A 136 16.11 5.34 -13.75
N TRP A 137 15.72 6.51 -14.24
CA TRP A 137 15.44 7.68 -13.44
C TRP A 137 14.38 7.43 -12.33
N MET A 138 13.31 6.69 -12.66
CA MET A 138 12.24 6.41 -11.70
C MET A 138 12.72 5.49 -10.56
N ALA A 139 13.47 4.45 -10.88
CA ALA A 139 14.09 3.56 -9.88
C ALA A 139 15.08 4.33 -8.99
N LYS A 140 15.86 5.24 -9.59
CA LYS A 140 16.88 6.02 -8.88
C LYS A 140 16.30 7.00 -7.85
N TYR A 141 15.18 7.65 -8.15
CA TYR A 141 14.68 8.77 -7.34
C TYR A 141 13.38 8.47 -6.59
N PHE A 142 12.59 7.45 -6.99
CA PHE A 142 11.26 7.21 -6.45
C PHE A 142 10.99 5.77 -6.02
N PHE A 143 11.54 4.75 -6.71
CA PHE A 143 11.22 3.34 -6.45
C PHE A 143 12.45 2.46 -6.21
N THR A 144 13.35 2.89 -5.34
CA THR A 144 14.58 2.14 -5.06
C THR A 144 14.25 0.79 -4.38
N GLY A 145 14.61 -0.30 -5.07
CA GLY A 145 14.59 -1.65 -4.50
C GLY A 145 13.24 -2.38 -4.48
N GLY A 146 12.18 -1.80 -5.05
CA GLY A 146 10.90 -2.47 -5.26
C GLY A 146 10.86 -3.33 -6.52
N ILE A 147 9.70 -3.91 -6.78
CA ILE A 147 9.42 -4.63 -8.03
C ILE A 147 8.12 -4.15 -8.66
N MET A 148 8.00 -4.28 -9.97
CA MET A 148 6.71 -4.37 -10.66
C MET A 148 6.33 -5.85 -10.65
N PRO A 149 5.32 -6.29 -9.90
CA PRO A 149 4.87 -7.68 -9.94
C PRO A 149 4.02 -7.93 -11.18
N SER A 150 4.00 -9.17 -11.67
CA SER A 150 2.97 -9.58 -12.61
C SER A 150 1.65 -9.86 -11.89
N ASP A 151 0.55 -9.79 -12.63
CA ASP A 151 -0.80 -10.06 -12.11
C ASP A 151 -0.95 -11.48 -11.53
N ASP A 152 -0.16 -12.43 -11.98
CA ASP A 152 -0.17 -13.81 -11.50
C ASP A 152 0.91 -14.12 -10.43
N LEU A 153 1.81 -13.18 -10.12
CA LEU A 153 2.95 -13.45 -9.26
C LEU A 153 2.56 -14.02 -7.89
N LEU A 154 1.56 -13.44 -7.22
CA LEU A 154 1.14 -13.91 -5.90
C LEU A 154 0.45 -15.27 -5.92
N LEU A 155 -0.01 -15.73 -7.09
CA LEU A 155 -0.67 -17.04 -7.25
C LEU A 155 0.29 -18.22 -7.07
N TYR A 156 1.60 -17.98 -7.18
CA TYR A 156 2.63 -18.99 -6.97
C TYR A 156 2.93 -19.23 -5.48
N PHE A 157 2.43 -18.42 -4.56
CA PHE A 157 2.73 -18.48 -3.12
C PHE A 157 1.50 -18.87 -2.31
N GLN A 158 1.01 -20.11 -2.53
CA GLN A 158 -0.23 -20.60 -1.91
C GLN A 158 -0.02 -21.79 -0.95
N ASP A 159 1.17 -21.96 -0.38
CA ASP A 159 1.42 -23.06 0.56
C ASP A 159 0.62 -22.86 1.85
N ASP A 160 0.68 -21.67 2.43
CA ASP A 160 0.09 -21.32 3.72
C ASP A 160 -1.28 -20.65 3.63
N LEU A 161 -1.54 -19.93 2.55
CA LEU A 161 -2.79 -19.22 2.27
C LEU A 161 -3.30 -19.62 0.89
N LYS A 162 -4.63 -19.80 0.76
CA LYS A 162 -5.25 -20.21 -0.50
C LYS A 162 -6.02 -19.05 -1.11
N LEU A 163 -5.80 -18.80 -2.39
CA LEU A 163 -6.56 -17.78 -3.14
C LEU A 163 -8.04 -18.15 -3.16
N ARG A 164 -8.88 -17.18 -2.85
CA ARG A 164 -10.35 -17.26 -2.99
C ARG A 164 -10.88 -16.40 -4.12
N GLU A 165 -10.40 -15.19 -4.22
CA GLU A 165 -10.87 -14.23 -5.23
C GLU A 165 -9.68 -13.44 -5.77
N HIS A 166 -9.76 -13.08 -7.05
CA HIS A 166 -8.80 -12.25 -7.74
C HIS A 166 -9.54 -11.27 -8.66
N TRP A 167 -9.21 -9.99 -8.58
CA TRP A 167 -9.82 -8.93 -9.38
C TRP A 167 -8.76 -8.09 -10.04
N GLN A 168 -8.98 -7.76 -11.29
CA GLN A 168 -8.21 -6.74 -12.01
C GLN A 168 -8.97 -5.42 -11.99
N VAL A 169 -8.26 -4.34 -11.72
CA VAL A 169 -8.78 -2.96 -11.76
C VAL A 169 -8.03 -2.21 -12.84
N ASP A 170 -8.78 -1.61 -13.74
CA ASP A 170 -8.28 -0.88 -14.90
C ASP A 170 -7.29 0.23 -14.50
N GLY A 171 -6.12 0.26 -15.14
CA GLY A 171 -5.05 1.22 -14.86
C GLY A 171 -5.47 2.68 -15.03
N ARG A 172 -6.50 2.97 -15.83
CA ARG A 172 -7.03 4.34 -16.00
C ARG A 172 -7.53 4.96 -14.69
N HIS A 173 -7.81 4.16 -13.66
CA HIS A 173 -8.09 4.70 -12.32
C HIS A 173 -6.85 5.33 -11.71
N TYR A 174 -5.68 4.70 -11.87
CA TYR A 174 -4.40 5.26 -11.45
C TYR A 174 -3.97 6.44 -12.33
N GLN A 175 -4.15 6.35 -13.64
CA GLN A 175 -3.94 7.48 -14.55
C GLN A 175 -4.66 8.72 -14.04
N ARG A 176 -5.97 8.64 -13.84
CA ARG A 176 -6.77 9.78 -13.34
C ARG A 176 -6.31 10.27 -11.97
N THR A 177 -5.90 9.36 -11.09
CA THR A 177 -5.38 9.72 -9.77
C THR A 177 -4.08 10.51 -9.90
N ALA A 178 -3.14 10.05 -10.75
CA ALA A 178 -1.87 10.74 -10.99
C ALA A 178 -2.10 12.13 -11.63
N GLU A 179 -3.03 12.22 -12.59
CA GLU A 179 -3.43 13.50 -13.20
C GLU A 179 -4.01 14.48 -12.16
N HIS A 180 -4.89 14.00 -11.27
CA HIS A 180 -5.45 14.82 -10.20
C HIS A 180 -4.38 15.25 -9.18
N TRP A 181 -3.44 14.38 -8.85
CA TRP A 181 -2.31 14.74 -7.98
C TRP A 181 -1.42 15.80 -8.63
N LEU A 182 -1.14 15.68 -9.93
CA LEU A 182 -0.38 16.68 -10.68
C LEU A 182 -1.10 18.04 -10.68
N GLN A 183 -2.39 18.07 -10.99
CA GLN A 183 -3.20 19.28 -10.97
C GLN A 183 -3.24 19.90 -9.55
N ASN A 184 -3.35 19.07 -8.53
CA ASN A 184 -3.36 19.51 -7.14
C ASN A 184 -2.00 20.09 -6.72
N MET A 185 -0.91 19.41 -7.13
CA MET A 185 0.45 19.90 -6.93
C MET A 185 0.64 21.29 -7.56
N ASP A 186 0.23 21.44 -8.83
CA ASP A 186 0.35 22.73 -9.55
C ASP A 186 -0.44 23.85 -8.87
N ARG A 187 -1.66 23.54 -8.42
CA ARG A 187 -2.54 24.49 -7.72
C ARG A 187 -1.95 24.96 -6.39
N HIS A 188 -1.22 24.09 -5.69
CA HIS A 188 -0.68 24.38 -4.36
C HIS A 188 0.83 24.64 -4.36
N ARG A 189 1.37 25.09 -5.49
CA ARG A 189 2.81 25.32 -5.67
C ARG A 189 3.43 26.13 -4.53
N ALA A 190 2.81 27.25 -4.18
CA ALA A 190 3.31 28.15 -3.13
C ALA A 190 3.43 27.48 -1.74
N ALA A 191 2.56 26.51 -1.45
CA ALA A 191 2.62 25.75 -0.19
C ALA A 191 3.65 24.58 -0.25
N ILE A 192 3.92 24.06 -1.44
CA ILE A 192 4.81 22.90 -1.63
C ILE A 192 6.28 23.35 -1.74
N GLU A 193 6.60 24.49 -2.37
CA GLU A 193 7.99 24.94 -2.54
C GLU A 193 8.78 25.06 -1.21
N PRO A 194 8.22 25.61 -0.11
CA PRO A 194 8.89 25.59 1.19
C PRO A 194 9.19 24.18 1.72
N ILE A 195 8.30 23.20 1.48
CA ILE A 195 8.49 21.80 1.87
C ILE A 195 9.64 21.19 1.06
N LEU A 196 9.71 21.44 -0.25
CA LEU A 196 10.81 21.00 -1.09
C LEU A 196 12.14 21.62 -0.66
N ALA A 197 12.13 22.92 -0.30
CA ALA A 197 13.31 23.61 0.22
C ALA A 197 13.81 22.98 1.53
N ALA A 198 12.91 22.66 2.45
CA ALA A 198 13.24 22.03 3.72
C ALA A 198 13.76 20.58 3.55
N THR A 199 13.22 19.84 2.56
CA THR A 199 13.54 18.42 2.33
C THR A 199 14.83 18.26 1.52
N TYR A 200 15.01 19.03 0.47
CA TYR A 200 16.08 18.83 -0.53
C TYR A 200 17.10 19.97 -0.58
N GLY A 201 16.89 21.02 0.18
CA GLY A 201 17.69 22.22 0.18
C GLY A 201 17.15 23.34 -0.74
N PRO A 202 17.35 24.63 -0.38
CA PRO A 202 16.74 25.75 -1.08
C PRO A 202 17.19 25.87 -2.54
N GLY A 203 18.42 25.49 -2.87
CA GLY A 203 18.94 25.48 -4.25
C GLY A 203 18.37 24.37 -5.14
N GLN A 204 17.66 23.41 -4.59
CA GLN A 204 17.14 22.25 -5.32
C GLN A 204 15.62 22.33 -5.59
N VAL A 205 14.93 23.36 -5.14
CA VAL A 205 13.47 23.48 -5.24
C VAL A 205 12.97 23.32 -6.67
N ARG A 206 13.56 24.06 -7.63
CA ARG A 206 13.17 23.98 -9.05
C ARG A 206 13.35 22.58 -9.62
N ARG A 207 14.47 21.92 -9.30
CA ARG A 207 14.77 20.57 -9.77
C ARG A 207 13.74 19.57 -9.26
N TRP A 208 13.48 19.56 -7.95
CA TRP A 208 12.54 18.62 -7.34
C TRP A 208 11.08 18.92 -7.68
N TRP A 209 10.73 20.20 -7.91
CA TRP A 209 9.44 20.56 -8.48
C TRP A 209 9.23 19.87 -9.83
N VAL A 210 10.21 19.97 -10.73
CA VAL A 210 10.16 19.32 -12.05
C VAL A 210 10.15 17.80 -11.90
N TYR A 211 10.98 17.23 -11.03
CA TYR A 211 11.06 15.78 -10.81
C TYR A 211 9.73 15.20 -10.35
N TRP A 212 9.07 15.79 -9.37
CA TRP A 212 7.76 15.34 -8.91
C TRP A 212 6.69 15.46 -10.00
N ARG A 213 6.71 16.51 -10.79
CA ARG A 213 5.80 16.65 -11.94
C ARG A 213 6.02 15.57 -12.99
N VAL A 214 7.29 15.35 -13.38
CA VAL A 214 7.64 14.30 -14.35
C VAL A 214 7.25 12.93 -13.81
N PHE A 215 7.45 12.67 -12.52
CA PHE A 215 7.03 11.43 -11.88
C PHE A 215 5.50 11.21 -12.01
N LEU A 216 4.70 12.20 -11.66
CA LEU A 216 3.24 12.09 -11.76
C LEU A 216 2.76 11.96 -13.22
N MET A 217 3.39 12.68 -14.14
CA MET A 217 3.12 12.55 -15.59
C MET A 217 3.48 11.15 -16.09
N SER A 218 4.65 10.64 -15.74
CA SER A 218 5.09 9.29 -16.12
C SER A 218 4.17 8.21 -15.55
N CYS A 219 3.69 8.38 -14.32
CA CYS A 219 2.69 7.50 -13.75
C CYS A 219 1.38 7.57 -14.55
N ALA A 220 0.91 8.77 -14.92
CA ALA A 220 -0.32 8.89 -15.70
C ALA A 220 -0.21 8.21 -17.08
N GLU A 221 0.89 8.43 -17.79
CA GLU A 221 1.16 7.79 -19.08
C GLU A 221 1.27 6.27 -18.96
N LEU A 222 2.02 5.78 -17.96
CA LEU A 222 2.19 4.35 -17.71
C LEU A 222 0.84 3.65 -17.51
N TRP A 223 0.04 4.16 -16.56
CA TRP A 223 -1.25 3.57 -16.20
C TRP A 223 -2.33 3.77 -17.26
N GLY A 224 -2.19 4.77 -18.13
CA GLY A 224 -3.07 5.01 -19.27
C GLY A 224 -2.73 4.17 -20.50
N PHE A 225 -1.52 3.62 -20.57
CA PHE A 225 -1.03 2.87 -21.72
C PHE A 225 -1.94 1.69 -22.06
N ALA A 226 -2.10 1.41 -23.35
CA ALA A 226 -3.00 0.37 -23.88
C ALA A 226 -4.43 0.43 -23.28
N HIS A 227 -4.93 1.65 -23.05
CA HIS A 227 -6.24 1.88 -22.42
C HIS A 227 -6.34 1.29 -20.99
N GLY A 228 -5.25 1.33 -20.23
CA GLY A 228 -5.19 0.86 -18.85
C GLY A 228 -5.16 -0.65 -18.69
N ARG A 229 -4.78 -1.41 -19.74
CA ARG A 229 -4.77 -2.88 -19.72
C ARG A 229 -3.36 -3.48 -19.59
N GLU A 230 -2.32 -2.68 -19.71
CA GLU A 230 -0.94 -3.16 -19.59
C GLU A 230 -0.44 -3.12 -18.14
N TRP A 231 -0.54 -1.95 -17.50
CA TRP A 231 -0.30 -1.78 -16.07
C TRP A 231 -1.64 -1.55 -15.39
N ILE A 232 -1.95 -2.40 -14.45
CA ILE A 232 -3.24 -2.49 -13.77
C ILE A 232 -3.06 -2.50 -12.25
N VAL A 233 -4.14 -2.51 -11.53
CA VAL A 233 -4.11 -2.81 -10.10
C VAL A 233 -4.78 -4.17 -9.88
N SER A 234 -4.11 -5.03 -9.13
CA SER A 234 -4.65 -6.36 -8.81
C SER A 234 -5.08 -6.40 -7.35
N HIS A 235 -6.24 -6.98 -7.12
CA HIS A 235 -6.74 -7.31 -5.80
C HIS A 235 -6.79 -8.82 -5.63
N TYR A 236 -6.32 -9.30 -4.50
CA TYR A 236 -6.36 -10.72 -4.14
C TYR A 236 -7.01 -10.88 -2.78
N LEU A 237 -7.84 -11.89 -2.63
CA LEU A 237 -8.33 -12.36 -1.34
C LEU A 237 -7.83 -13.78 -1.14
N PHE A 238 -6.93 -13.94 -0.18
CA PHE A 238 -6.48 -15.24 0.28
C PHE A 238 -7.14 -15.60 1.60
N ALA A 239 -7.27 -16.89 1.89
CA ALA A 239 -7.75 -17.36 3.17
C ALA A 239 -6.81 -18.41 3.76
N LYS A 240 -6.66 -18.38 5.09
CA LYS A 240 -6.04 -19.46 5.84
C LYS A 240 -7.01 -20.65 5.87
N PRO A 241 -6.59 -21.86 5.48
CA PRO A 241 -7.42 -23.05 5.61
C PRO A 241 -7.92 -23.25 7.03
N HIS A 242 -9.11 -23.85 7.18
CA HIS A 242 -9.52 -24.40 8.46
C HIS A 242 -8.65 -25.65 8.72
N ALA A 243 -8.13 -25.78 9.93
CA ALA A 243 -7.39 -26.95 10.35
C ALA A 243 -8.30 -28.19 10.37
#